data_ebb3e28c17975db7d3bc624d7fe4182c
#
_entry.id   ebb3e28c17975db7d3bc624d7fe4182c
#
_cell.length_a   1.000
_cell.length_b   1.000
_cell.length_c   1.000
_cell.angle_alpha   90.00
_cell.angle_beta   90.00
_cell.angle_gamma   90.00
#
_symmetry.space_group_name_H-M   'P 1'
#
loop_
_entity.id
_entity.type
_entity.pdbx_description
1 polymer ?
#
loop_
_entity_poly.entity_id
_entity_poly.type
_entity_poly.pdbx_seq_one_letter_code
_entity_poly.pdbx_strand_id
1 'polypeptide(L)'
;MATYNGECWIEEQLKSIIEQKDVDISIFISDDLSTDNTLNICEEFQVSYPSIINILPSVNKFGGAGKNFYRLIKDVDLENYDYICFSDQDDIWYKDKIKNAIDCLVFNNANCYSSNVIAYYPSGQKNLVDKAQSQTQFDYFFEA
;
A
#
# COMPACT_ATOMS: atom_id res chain seq x y z
N MET A 1 4.37 2.10 -0.48
CA MET A 1 3.68 2.26 0.83
C MET A 1 4.06 3.61 1.41
N ALA A 2 3.09 4.39 1.87
CA ALA A 2 3.30 5.64 2.58
C ALA A 2 3.11 5.38 4.09
N THR A 3 4.03 5.87 4.95
CA THR A 3 3.96 5.64 6.39
C THR A 3 4.10 6.94 7.18
N TYR A 4 3.40 7.01 8.31
CA TYR A 4 3.54 8.02 9.35
C TYR A 4 2.90 7.55 10.64
N ASN A 5 3.70 7.35 11.71
CA ASN A 5 3.25 6.93 13.05
C ASN A 5 2.30 5.72 13.01
N GLY A 6 2.74 4.65 12.35
CA GLY A 6 1.96 3.43 12.12
C GLY A 6 2.46 2.19 12.89
N GLU A 7 3.22 2.36 13.96
CA GLU A 7 3.86 1.24 14.70
C GLU A 7 2.90 0.13 15.12
N CYS A 8 1.61 0.47 15.33
CA CYS A 8 0.60 -0.51 15.73
C CYS A 8 0.14 -1.45 14.61
N TRP A 9 0.38 -1.11 13.35
CA TRP A 9 -0.22 -1.81 12.20
C TRP A 9 0.80 -2.26 11.16
N ILE A 10 1.92 -1.52 11.01
CA ILE A 10 2.86 -1.68 9.89
C ILE A 10 3.42 -3.10 9.76
N GLU A 11 3.61 -3.80 10.89
CA GLU A 11 4.14 -5.16 10.91
C GLU A 11 3.17 -6.14 10.23
N GLU A 12 1.88 -6.09 10.57
CA GLU A 12 0.85 -6.94 9.97
C GLU A 12 0.66 -6.62 8.48
N GLN A 13 0.68 -5.35 8.13
CA GLN A 13 0.57 -4.93 6.74
C GLN A 13 1.75 -5.42 5.90
N LEU A 14 2.99 -5.25 6.34
CA LEU A 14 4.17 -5.75 5.63
C LEU A 14 4.13 -7.26 5.44
N LYS A 15 3.79 -8.01 6.49
CA LYS A 15 3.61 -9.46 6.40
C LYS A 15 2.56 -9.85 5.37
N SER A 16 1.41 -9.17 5.36
CA SER A 16 0.31 -9.45 4.45
C SER A 16 0.67 -9.21 2.98
N ILE A 17 1.56 -8.23 2.71
CA ILE A 17 2.07 -7.98 1.36
C ILE A 17 3.13 -9.01 0.97
N ILE A 18 4.08 -9.32 1.85
CA ILE A 18 5.14 -10.31 1.56
C ILE A 18 4.56 -11.71 1.30
N GLU A 19 3.43 -12.04 1.93
CA GLU A 19 2.74 -13.32 1.77
C GLU A 19 1.82 -13.41 0.53
N GLN A 20 1.82 -12.42 -0.35
CA GLN A 20 1.03 -12.51 -1.59
C GLN A 20 1.50 -13.66 -2.46
N LYS A 21 0.56 -14.34 -3.13
CA LYS A 21 0.83 -15.54 -3.92
C LYS A 21 0.87 -15.25 -5.40
N ASP A 22 1.69 -16.04 -6.10
CA ASP A 22 1.77 -16.08 -7.57
C ASP A 22 2.12 -14.72 -8.21
N VAL A 23 2.88 -13.89 -7.47
CA VAL A 23 3.39 -12.59 -7.92
C VAL A 23 4.77 -12.33 -7.33
N ASP A 24 5.64 -11.65 -8.08
CA ASP A 24 6.90 -11.11 -7.59
C ASP A 24 6.67 -9.70 -7.07
N ILE A 25 7.19 -9.38 -5.89
CA ILE A 25 6.87 -8.13 -5.19
C ILE A 25 8.15 -7.37 -4.84
N SER A 26 8.07 -6.05 -5.05
CA SER A 26 8.98 -5.08 -4.45
C SER A 26 8.17 -4.05 -3.67
N ILE A 27 8.57 -3.76 -2.44
CA ILE A 27 7.91 -2.80 -1.56
C ILE A 27 8.80 -1.58 -1.43
N PHE A 28 8.32 -0.42 -1.86
CA PHE A 28 8.96 0.87 -1.65
C PHE A 28 8.23 1.61 -0.53
N ILE A 29 8.97 1.98 0.52
CA ILE A 29 8.44 2.65 1.70
C ILE A 29 8.91 4.09 1.71
N SER A 30 7.99 5.03 1.86
CA SER A 30 8.27 6.43 2.13
C SER A 30 7.68 6.81 3.48
N ASP A 31 8.56 7.04 4.46
CA ASP A 31 8.18 7.48 5.79
C ASP A 31 8.16 9.01 5.89
N ASP A 32 7.07 9.57 6.41
CA ASP A 32 6.87 11.02 6.56
C ASP A 32 7.41 11.56 7.91
N LEU A 33 8.61 11.10 8.28
CA LEU A 33 9.29 11.41 9.54
C LEU A 33 8.46 10.97 10.77
N SER A 34 8.18 9.68 10.84
CA SER A 34 7.56 9.07 12.03
C SER A 34 8.36 9.35 13.30
N THR A 35 7.66 9.53 14.40
CA THR A 35 8.22 9.77 15.72
C THR A 35 8.06 8.60 16.69
N ASP A 36 7.34 7.58 16.25
CA ASP A 36 7.14 6.30 16.92
C ASP A 36 8.11 5.24 16.37
N ASN A 37 7.84 3.96 16.62
CA ASN A 37 8.73 2.87 16.20
C ASN A 37 8.54 2.43 14.74
N THR A 38 7.73 3.13 13.94
CA THR A 38 7.39 2.74 12.55
C THR A 38 8.63 2.48 11.70
N LEU A 39 9.56 3.44 11.68
CA LEU A 39 10.75 3.34 10.82
C LEU A 39 11.65 2.18 11.24
N ASN A 40 11.85 1.97 12.54
CA ASN A 40 12.66 0.85 13.04
C ASN A 40 12.06 -0.50 12.62
N ILE A 41 10.73 -0.66 12.70
CA ILE A 41 10.05 -1.88 12.23
C ILE A 41 10.31 -2.08 10.72
N CYS A 42 10.17 -1.03 9.92
CA CYS A 42 10.46 -1.10 8.48
C CYS A 42 11.91 -1.51 8.20
N GLU A 43 12.88 -0.99 8.95
CA GLU A 43 14.31 -1.33 8.83
C GLU A 43 14.59 -2.79 9.20
N GLU A 44 13.97 -3.32 10.25
CA GLU A 44 14.04 -4.74 10.63
C GLU A 44 13.52 -5.65 9.51
N PHE A 45 12.40 -5.27 8.90
CA PHE A 45 11.86 -5.97 7.74
C PHE A 45 12.78 -5.87 6.52
N GLN A 46 13.39 -4.71 6.27
CA GLN A 46 14.37 -4.57 5.17
C GLN A 46 15.59 -5.46 5.38
N VAL A 47 16.09 -5.58 6.60
CA VAL A 47 17.18 -6.51 6.94
C VAL A 47 16.77 -7.96 6.69
N SER A 48 15.53 -8.32 7.01
CA SER A 48 15.00 -9.67 6.84
C SER A 48 14.66 -10.00 5.39
N TYR A 49 14.27 -9.02 4.59
CA TYR A 49 13.82 -9.14 3.20
C TYR A 49 14.51 -8.12 2.28
N PRO A 50 15.85 -8.14 2.17
CA PRO A 50 16.61 -7.07 1.51
C PRO A 50 16.38 -6.99 -0.01
N SER A 51 15.89 -8.06 -0.65
CA SER A 51 15.53 -8.07 -2.06
C SER A 51 14.10 -7.59 -2.35
N ILE A 52 13.28 -7.44 -1.32
CA ILE A 52 11.86 -7.09 -1.45
C ILE A 52 11.62 -5.65 -0.97
N ILE A 53 12.21 -5.26 0.16
CA ILE A 53 11.90 -3.99 0.83
C ILE A 53 12.96 -2.94 0.57
N ASN A 54 12.50 -1.79 0.08
CA ASN A 54 13.31 -0.62 -0.22
C ASN A 54 12.75 0.60 0.53
N ILE A 55 13.50 1.13 1.49
CA ILE A 55 13.11 2.33 2.22
C ILE A 55 13.75 3.54 1.56
N LEU A 56 12.94 4.53 1.16
CA LEU A 56 13.43 5.76 0.58
C LEU A 56 14.10 6.62 1.67
N PRO A 57 15.20 7.31 1.35
CA PRO A 57 15.86 8.18 2.32
C PRO A 57 14.91 9.24 2.89
N SER A 58 14.92 9.43 4.20
CA SER A 58 14.16 10.51 4.83
C SER A 58 14.73 11.86 4.42
N VAL A 59 13.89 12.76 3.91
CA VAL A 59 14.32 14.10 3.44
C VAL A 59 13.60 15.21 4.20
N ASN A 60 12.29 15.34 4.00
CA ASN A 60 11.47 16.37 4.61
C ASN A 60 10.11 15.79 5.00
N LYS A 61 9.42 16.42 5.94
CA LYS A 61 8.05 16.09 6.27
C LYS A 61 7.12 16.60 5.16
N PHE A 62 6.31 15.70 4.60
CA PHE A 62 5.34 16.02 3.55
C PHE A 62 4.03 16.53 4.14
N GLY A 63 3.67 16.05 5.34
CA GLY A 63 2.50 16.48 6.10
C GLY A 63 1.19 15.94 5.55
N GLY A 64 1.21 14.74 4.99
CA GLY A 64 0.00 14.04 4.57
C GLY A 64 0.24 12.91 3.59
N ALA A 65 -0.62 11.89 3.65
CA ALA A 65 -0.50 10.66 2.87
C ALA A 65 -0.42 10.92 1.35
N GLY A 66 -1.28 11.77 0.80
CA GLY A 66 -1.28 12.07 -0.63
C GLY A 66 0.04 12.65 -1.16
N LYS A 67 0.68 13.54 -0.39
CA LYS A 67 2.00 14.08 -0.76
C LYS A 67 3.09 13.02 -0.65
N ASN A 68 2.98 12.13 0.33
CA ASN A 68 3.92 11.04 0.52
C ASN A 68 3.79 9.99 -0.59
N PHE A 69 2.57 9.67 -1.03
CA PHE A 69 2.35 8.85 -2.23
C PHE A 69 2.88 9.51 -3.50
N TYR A 70 2.68 10.83 -3.65
CA TYR A 70 3.23 11.55 -4.81
C TYR A 70 4.76 11.47 -4.87
N ARG A 71 5.44 11.52 -3.72
CA ARG A 71 6.87 11.29 -3.64
C ARG A 71 7.25 9.90 -4.17
N LEU A 72 6.54 8.85 -3.76
CA LEU A 72 6.81 7.50 -4.23
C LEU A 72 6.72 7.40 -5.76
N ILE A 73 5.67 7.99 -6.35
CA ILE A 73 5.50 8.01 -7.80
C ILE A 73 6.67 8.75 -8.50
N LYS A 74 7.18 9.81 -7.89
CA LYS A 74 8.22 10.67 -8.47
C LYS A 74 9.62 10.09 -8.34
N ASP A 75 9.93 9.50 -7.18
CA ASP A 75 11.31 9.19 -6.78
C ASP A 75 11.67 7.71 -7.01
N VAL A 76 10.68 6.83 -7.23
CA VAL A 76 10.91 5.41 -7.53
C VAL A 76 10.98 5.19 -9.03
N ASP A 77 12.02 4.49 -9.48
CA ASP A 77 12.07 4.00 -10.86
C ASP A 77 11.09 2.83 -11.03
N LEU A 78 10.06 3.06 -11.81
CA LEU A 78 8.95 2.13 -12.04
C LEU A 78 9.04 1.39 -13.38
N GLU A 79 10.07 1.62 -14.20
CA GLU A 79 10.17 1.08 -15.58
C GLU A 79 10.23 -0.46 -15.62
N ASN A 80 10.70 -1.09 -14.54
CA ASN A 80 10.87 -2.55 -14.48
C ASN A 80 9.69 -3.28 -13.82
N TYR A 81 8.56 -2.62 -13.60
CA TYR A 81 7.40 -3.20 -12.95
C TYR A 81 6.17 -3.21 -13.87
N ASP A 82 5.51 -4.36 -13.97
CA ASP A 82 4.31 -4.52 -14.78
C ASP A 82 3.09 -3.82 -14.15
N TYR A 83 3.04 -3.77 -12.81
CA TYR A 83 1.92 -3.20 -12.05
C TYR A 83 2.40 -2.41 -10.84
N ILE A 84 1.65 -1.38 -10.48
CA ILE A 84 1.90 -0.54 -9.31
C ILE A 84 0.68 -0.61 -8.40
N CYS A 85 0.92 -0.89 -7.11
CA CYS A 85 -0.11 -0.91 -6.08
C CYS A 85 0.18 0.15 -5.02
N PHE A 86 -0.82 0.95 -4.67
CA PHE A 86 -0.76 1.81 -3.50
C PHE A 86 -1.18 1.03 -2.26
N SER A 87 -0.44 1.22 -1.17
CA SER A 87 -0.70 0.58 0.10
C SER A 87 -0.56 1.61 1.22
N ASP A 88 -1.60 1.75 2.01
CA ASP A 88 -1.55 2.40 3.31
C ASP A 88 -0.84 1.48 4.31
N GLN A 89 -0.52 1.98 5.49
CA GLN A 89 0.27 1.27 6.49
C GLN A 89 -0.55 0.38 7.43
N ASP A 90 -1.87 0.47 7.38
CA ASP A 90 -2.82 -0.05 8.37
C ASP A 90 -3.89 -1.00 7.78
N ASP A 91 -3.66 -1.47 6.58
CA ASP A 91 -4.47 -2.49 5.94
C ASP A 91 -3.92 -3.91 6.21
N ILE A 92 -4.75 -4.93 5.98
CA ILE A 92 -4.33 -6.33 5.89
C ILE A 92 -4.82 -6.88 4.56
N TRP A 93 -3.88 -7.32 3.73
CA TRP A 93 -4.20 -7.84 2.40
C TRP A 93 -4.44 -9.34 2.42
N TYR A 94 -5.52 -9.80 1.79
CA TYR A 94 -5.70 -11.22 1.53
C TYR A 94 -4.59 -11.75 0.62
N LYS A 95 -4.18 -13.01 0.82
CA LYS A 95 -3.01 -13.63 0.15
C LYS A 95 -3.06 -13.67 -1.37
N ASP A 96 -4.24 -13.55 -1.96
CA ASP A 96 -4.51 -13.58 -3.40
C ASP A 96 -4.99 -12.21 -3.94
N LYS A 97 -4.91 -11.15 -3.13
CA LYS A 97 -5.41 -9.82 -3.50
C LYS A 97 -4.79 -9.31 -4.79
N ILE A 98 -3.45 -9.31 -4.90
CA ILE A 98 -2.75 -8.78 -6.09
C ILE A 98 -3.03 -9.67 -7.30
N LYS A 99 -2.93 -10.99 -7.16
CA LYS A 99 -3.23 -11.92 -8.25
C LYS A 99 -4.63 -11.71 -8.81
N ASN A 100 -5.63 -11.63 -7.94
CA ASN A 100 -7.02 -11.39 -8.35
C ASN A 100 -7.20 -10.03 -9.03
N ALA A 101 -6.50 -8.99 -8.56
CA ALA A 101 -6.53 -7.68 -9.19
C ALA A 101 -5.94 -7.71 -10.60
N ILE A 102 -4.79 -8.36 -10.79
CA ILE A 102 -4.15 -8.54 -12.10
C ILE A 102 -5.06 -9.32 -13.05
N ASP A 103 -5.63 -10.44 -12.62
CA ASP A 103 -6.55 -11.24 -13.43
C ASP A 103 -7.77 -10.42 -13.86
N CYS A 104 -8.29 -9.59 -12.95
CA CYS A 104 -9.42 -8.71 -13.27
C CYS A 104 -9.04 -7.63 -14.29
N LEU A 105 -7.86 -7.01 -14.17
CA LEU A 105 -7.35 -6.04 -15.13
C LEU A 105 -7.19 -6.65 -16.52
N VAL A 106 -6.56 -7.81 -16.59
CA VAL A 106 -6.32 -8.53 -17.85
C VAL A 106 -7.64 -8.95 -18.50
N PHE A 107 -8.54 -9.56 -17.74
CA PHE A 107 -9.84 -10.03 -18.24
C PHE A 107 -10.70 -8.90 -18.80
N ASN A 108 -10.70 -7.73 -18.16
CA ASN A 108 -11.52 -6.59 -18.56
C ASN A 108 -10.78 -5.61 -19.49
N ASN A 109 -9.52 -5.87 -19.85
CA ASN A 109 -8.65 -4.95 -20.58
C ASN A 109 -8.66 -3.54 -19.95
N ALA A 110 -8.56 -3.50 -18.60
CA ALA A 110 -8.62 -2.27 -17.81
C ALA A 110 -7.22 -1.84 -17.34
N ASN A 111 -7.04 -0.54 -17.11
CA ASN A 111 -5.77 0.03 -16.68
C ASN A 111 -5.70 0.31 -15.17
N CYS A 112 -6.85 0.31 -14.48
CA CYS A 112 -6.93 0.57 -13.05
C CYS A 112 -7.88 -0.42 -12.39
N TYR A 113 -7.59 -0.76 -11.13
CA TYR A 113 -8.41 -1.64 -10.31
C TYR A 113 -8.55 -1.06 -8.90
N SER A 114 -9.75 -1.10 -8.37
CA SER A 114 -10.05 -0.82 -6.98
C SER A 114 -10.92 -1.94 -6.42
N SER A 115 -10.69 -2.33 -5.19
CA SER A 115 -11.46 -3.39 -4.52
C SER A 115 -12.28 -2.85 -3.37
N ASN A 116 -13.31 -3.62 -2.99
CA ASN A 116 -14.01 -3.40 -1.74
C ASN A 116 -13.08 -3.59 -0.53
N VAL A 117 -13.40 -2.93 0.57
CA VAL A 117 -12.66 -2.99 1.83
C VAL A 117 -13.59 -3.48 2.93
N ILE A 118 -13.09 -4.34 3.81
CA ILE A 118 -13.78 -4.71 5.04
C ILE A 118 -13.19 -3.88 6.18
N ALA A 119 -13.94 -2.90 6.65
CA ALA A 119 -13.56 -2.12 7.82
C ALA A 119 -13.76 -2.93 9.10
N TYR A 120 -12.71 -3.01 9.93
CA TYR A 120 -12.72 -3.64 11.25
C TYR A 120 -12.76 -2.57 12.33
N TYR A 121 -13.67 -2.71 13.27
CA TYR A 121 -13.81 -1.81 14.40
C TYR A 121 -13.32 -2.47 15.71
N PRO A 122 -12.82 -1.69 16.68
CA PRO A 122 -12.42 -2.23 17.99
C PRO A 122 -13.53 -2.98 18.72
N SER A 123 -14.80 -2.72 18.40
CA SER A 123 -15.98 -3.45 18.91
C SER A 123 -16.10 -4.89 18.36
N GLY A 124 -15.26 -5.29 17.41
CA GLY A 124 -15.37 -6.53 16.65
C GLY A 124 -16.36 -6.48 15.50
N GLN A 125 -17.04 -5.36 15.30
CA GLN A 125 -17.92 -5.16 14.15
C GLN A 125 -17.09 -5.09 12.85
N LYS A 126 -17.67 -5.65 11.77
CA LYS A 126 -17.10 -5.61 10.42
C LYS A 126 -18.13 -5.02 9.48
N ASN A 127 -17.73 -4.04 8.69
CA ASN A 127 -18.57 -3.45 7.66
C ASN A 127 -17.89 -3.57 6.29
N LEU A 128 -18.64 -4.00 5.29
CA LEU A 128 -18.18 -3.95 3.91
C LEU A 128 -18.33 -2.50 3.41
N VAL A 129 -17.21 -1.92 2.99
CA VAL A 129 -17.17 -0.65 2.24
C VAL A 129 -17.17 -1.03 0.77
N ASP A 130 -18.30 -0.86 0.11
CA ASP A 130 -18.46 -1.18 -1.30
C ASP A 130 -17.91 -0.05 -2.16
N LYS A 131 -16.74 -0.30 -2.75
CA LYS A 131 -16.07 0.59 -3.70
C LYS A 131 -16.18 0.09 -5.14
N ALA A 132 -16.81 -1.06 -5.37
CA ALA A 132 -16.96 -1.69 -6.68
C ALA A 132 -18.07 -1.04 -7.51
N GLN A 133 -18.07 0.29 -7.60
CA GLN A 133 -19.01 1.06 -8.43
C GLN A 133 -18.25 1.74 -9.56
N SER A 134 -18.96 1.95 -10.68
CA SER A 134 -18.41 2.74 -11.77
C SER A 134 -18.10 4.15 -11.28
N GLN A 135 -16.84 4.53 -11.32
CA GLN A 135 -16.40 5.86 -10.92
C GLN A 135 -16.24 6.76 -12.15
N THR A 136 -16.61 8.00 -12.02
CA THR A 136 -16.34 9.03 -13.02
C THR A 136 -14.93 9.59 -12.79
N GLN A 137 -14.37 10.30 -13.79
CA GLN A 137 -13.06 10.93 -13.65
C GLN A 137 -12.98 11.96 -12.51
N PHE A 138 -14.11 12.39 -11.94
CA PHE A 138 -14.18 13.35 -10.85
C PHE A 138 -14.25 12.70 -9.46
N ASP A 139 -14.62 11.43 -9.37
CA ASP A 139 -14.77 10.72 -8.09
C ASP A 139 -13.45 10.55 -7.36
N TYR A 140 -12.33 10.49 -8.10
CA TYR A 140 -10.98 10.38 -7.54
C TYR A 140 -10.47 11.64 -6.83
N PHE A 141 -11.13 12.80 -7.00
CA PHE A 141 -10.68 14.06 -6.43
C PHE A 141 -11.37 14.41 -5.10
N PHE A 142 -12.40 13.69 -4.70
CA PHE A 142 -13.26 14.04 -3.58
C PHE A 142 -13.29 13.00 -2.45
N GLU A 143 -12.66 11.86 -2.61
CA GLU A 143 -12.50 10.87 -1.54
C GLU A 143 -11.11 11.00 -0.89
N ALA A 144 -10.93 12.05 -0.11
CA ALA A 144 -9.80 12.21 0.81
C ALA A 144 -10.32 12.26 2.24
#